data_8810b0d42e693e430940e9cb9a9966ac
#
_entry.id   8810b0d42e693e430940e9cb9a9966ac
#
_cell.length_a   1.000
_cell.length_b   1.000
_cell.length_c   1.000
_cell.angle_alpha   90.00
_cell.angle_beta   90.00
_cell.angle_gamma   90.00
#
_symmetry.space_group_name_H-M   'P 1'
#
loop_
_entity.id
_entity.type
_entity.pdbx_description
1 polymer ?
#
loop_
_entity_poly.entity_id
_entity_poly.type
_entity_poly.pdbx_seq_one_letter_code
_entity_poly.pdbx_strand_id
1 'polypeptide(L)'
;MINKIISNLKYKHAVIPLIKSTDATKRYKKNIIFKNIKRETLGFAQTPQGFTFKKIYKKHLDNKKIIFDDDSALFTKDNDKVLGINGSKKNLKITDKEDLKIFESSLRSKIYYGIGFDIHRLVAKRKLYLCGIKIESSFGTLGHSD
;
A
#
# COMPACT_ATOMS: atom_id res chain seq x y z
N MET A 1 1.98 8.43 -6.78
CA MET A 1 0.49 8.39 -6.82
C MET A 1 -0.09 9.55 -6.02
N ILE A 2 0.20 9.70 -4.73
CA ILE A 2 -0.33 10.76 -3.85
C ILE A 2 -0.15 12.17 -4.44
N ASN A 3 1.05 12.53 -4.88
CA ASN A 3 1.32 13.84 -5.48
C ASN A 3 0.46 14.13 -6.72
N LYS A 4 0.13 13.08 -7.52
CA LYS A 4 -0.77 13.23 -8.66
C LYS A 4 -2.21 13.48 -8.23
N ILE A 5 -2.67 12.86 -7.13
CA ILE A 5 -3.99 13.13 -6.55
C ILE A 5 -4.05 14.58 -6.11
N ILE A 6 -3.10 15.03 -5.29
CA ILE A 6 -3.06 16.39 -4.73
C ILE A 6 -3.03 17.45 -5.85
N SER A 7 -2.20 17.26 -6.89
CA SER A 7 -2.10 18.21 -7.99
C SER A 7 -3.41 18.34 -8.77
N ASN A 8 -4.14 17.23 -8.96
CA ASN A 8 -5.42 17.25 -9.68
C ASN A 8 -6.58 17.79 -8.83
N LEU A 9 -6.50 17.73 -7.49
CA LEU A 9 -7.50 18.34 -6.60
C LEU A 9 -7.57 19.87 -6.69
N LYS A 10 -6.59 20.51 -7.30
CA LYS A 10 -6.64 21.94 -7.64
C LYS A 10 -7.75 22.26 -8.65
N TYR A 11 -8.11 21.29 -9.49
CA TYR A 11 -9.06 21.46 -10.60
C TYR A 11 -10.28 20.55 -10.51
N LYS A 12 -10.25 19.54 -9.65
CA LYS A 12 -11.31 18.53 -9.47
C LYS A 12 -11.62 18.35 -8.00
N HIS A 13 -12.87 18.04 -7.69
CA HIS A 13 -13.30 17.83 -6.30
C HIS A 13 -13.12 16.41 -5.79
N ALA A 14 -12.98 15.44 -6.71
CA ALA A 14 -12.75 14.04 -6.39
C ALA A 14 -11.76 13.45 -7.41
N VAL A 15 -10.71 12.79 -6.91
CA VAL A 15 -9.64 12.17 -7.71
C VAL A 15 -9.32 10.81 -7.12
N ILE A 16 -9.45 9.75 -7.92
CA ILE A 16 -9.17 8.39 -7.48
C ILE A 16 -8.24 7.65 -8.44
N PRO A 17 -7.33 6.81 -7.93
CA PRO A 17 -6.54 5.94 -8.79
C PRO A 17 -7.41 4.78 -9.30
N LEU A 18 -7.24 4.43 -10.57
CA LEU A 18 -7.92 3.30 -11.21
C LEU A 18 -6.93 2.35 -11.86
N ILE A 19 -7.16 1.05 -11.71
CA ILE A 19 -6.54 0.01 -12.54
C ILE A 19 -7.59 -0.47 -13.55
N LYS A 20 -7.23 -0.44 -14.84
CA LYS A 20 -8.10 -0.99 -15.88
C LYS A 20 -8.22 -2.51 -15.72
N SER A 21 -9.42 -3.03 -15.95
CA SER A 21 -9.61 -4.49 -15.99
C SER A 21 -8.84 -5.08 -17.17
N THR A 22 -8.03 -6.11 -16.90
CA THR A 22 -7.34 -6.91 -17.92
C THR A 22 -8.13 -8.15 -18.29
N ASP A 23 -8.97 -8.63 -17.38
CA ASP A 23 -9.69 -9.89 -17.51
C ASP A 23 -11.09 -9.69 -18.12
N ALA A 24 -11.61 -10.76 -18.71
CA ALA A 24 -12.97 -10.77 -19.23
C ALA A 24 -13.98 -10.72 -18.08
N THR A 25 -14.77 -9.67 -18.02
CA THR A 25 -15.73 -9.42 -16.94
C THR A 25 -17.12 -9.86 -17.34
N LYS A 26 -17.80 -10.54 -16.42
CA LYS A 26 -19.13 -11.13 -16.61
C LYS A 26 -20.09 -10.64 -15.53
N ARG A 27 -21.37 -10.46 -15.88
CA ARG A 27 -22.43 -10.45 -14.87
C ARG A 27 -22.99 -11.84 -14.69
N TYR A 28 -23.18 -12.25 -13.44
CA TYR A 28 -23.75 -13.55 -13.12
C TYR A 28 -24.78 -13.42 -11.99
N LYS A 29 -25.67 -14.38 -11.92
CA LYS A 29 -26.64 -14.55 -10.83
C LYS A 29 -26.88 -16.04 -10.62
N LYS A 30 -26.85 -16.51 -9.35
CA LYS A 30 -27.01 -17.93 -9.01
C LYS A 30 -26.12 -18.86 -9.87
N ASN A 31 -24.82 -18.51 -10.01
CA ASN A 31 -23.81 -19.22 -10.80
C ASN A 31 -24.04 -19.26 -12.32
N ILE A 32 -25.04 -18.55 -12.87
CA ILE A 32 -25.30 -18.46 -14.29
C ILE A 32 -24.81 -17.11 -14.81
N ILE A 33 -23.92 -17.14 -15.80
CA ILE A 33 -23.43 -15.95 -16.51
C ILE A 33 -24.48 -15.53 -17.53
N PHE A 34 -24.97 -14.28 -17.44
CA PHE A 34 -26.00 -13.77 -18.34
C PHE A 34 -25.57 -12.56 -19.16
N LYS A 35 -24.41 -11.94 -18.86
CA LYS A 35 -23.95 -10.77 -19.64
C LYS A 35 -22.43 -10.66 -19.66
N ASN A 36 -21.87 -10.37 -20.81
CA ASN A 36 -20.50 -9.92 -20.97
C ASN A 36 -20.43 -8.40 -20.76
N ILE A 37 -19.40 -7.93 -20.05
CA ILE A 37 -19.17 -6.50 -19.86
C ILE A 37 -17.89 -6.14 -20.60
N LYS A 38 -17.93 -5.05 -21.35
CA LYS A 38 -16.74 -4.53 -22.06
C LYS A 38 -15.69 -4.09 -21.02
N ARG A 39 -14.59 -4.81 -20.92
CA ARG A 39 -13.53 -4.55 -19.93
C ARG A 39 -12.92 -3.15 -20.06
N GLU A 40 -12.96 -2.56 -21.27
CA GLU A 40 -12.45 -1.22 -21.54
C GLU A 40 -13.22 -0.13 -20.79
N THR A 41 -14.45 -0.42 -20.35
CA THR A 41 -15.29 0.49 -19.54
C THR A 41 -15.17 0.26 -18.04
N LEU A 42 -14.35 -0.71 -17.60
CA LEU A 42 -14.22 -1.09 -16.22
C LEU A 42 -12.86 -0.71 -15.65
N GLY A 43 -12.90 -0.22 -14.43
CA GLY A 43 -11.71 0.09 -13.64
C GLY A 43 -11.92 -0.28 -12.18
N PHE A 44 -10.89 -0.81 -11.56
CA PHE A 44 -10.86 -1.07 -10.13
C PHE A 44 -10.33 0.15 -9.39
N ALA A 45 -11.15 0.72 -8.53
CA ALA A 45 -10.78 1.86 -7.70
C ALA A 45 -9.74 1.44 -6.64
N GLN A 46 -8.71 2.26 -6.48
CA GLN A 46 -7.70 2.05 -5.45
C GLN A 46 -7.73 3.17 -4.40
N THR A 47 -7.09 2.92 -3.28
CA THR A 47 -6.75 3.92 -2.26
C THR A 47 -5.28 4.35 -2.42
N PRO A 48 -4.90 5.57 -1.94
CA PRO A 48 -5.78 6.58 -1.33
C PRO A 48 -6.66 7.29 -2.36
N GLN A 49 -7.85 7.71 -1.94
CA GLN A 49 -8.73 8.57 -2.72
C GLN A 49 -8.59 10.01 -2.21
N GLY A 50 -8.69 10.98 -3.11
CA GLY A 50 -8.56 12.39 -2.75
C GLY A 50 -9.84 13.18 -3.03
N PHE A 51 -10.20 14.04 -2.07
CA PHE A 51 -11.40 14.87 -2.15
C PHE A 51 -11.14 16.27 -1.61
N THR A 52 -11.84 17.28 -2.14
CA THR A 52 -11.87 18.58 -1.48
C THR A 52 -12.76 18.51 -0.22
N PHE A 53 -12.21 18.91 0.92
CA PHE A 53 -12.85 18.73 2.24
C PHE A 53 -14.30 19.23 2.26
N LYS A 54 -14.55 20.49 1.85
CA LYS A 54 -15.90 21.06 1.88
C LYS A 54 -16.93 20.22 1.11
N LYS A 55 -16.53 19.63 -0.02
CA LYS A 55 -17.45 18.85 -0.86
C LYS A 55 -17.73 17.48 -0.26
N ILE A 56 -16.69 16.74 0.13
CA ILE A 56 -16.88 15.39 0.70
C ILE A 56 -17.63 15.47 2.03
N TYR A 57 -17.31 16.42 2.88
CA TYR A 57 -18.00 16.65 4.16
C TYR A 57 -19.51 16.89 3.96
N LYS A 58 -19.88 17.81 3.05
CA LYS A 58 -21.29 18.06 2.71
C LYS A 58 -21.98 16.79 2.23
N LYS A 59 -21.36 16.06 1.31
CA LYS A 59 -21.94 14.81 0.76
C LYS A 59 -22.17 13.75 1.83
N HIS A 60 -21.30 13.61 2.81
CA HIS A 60 -21.53 12.73 3.96
C HIS A 60 -22.69 13.20 4.83
N LEU A 61 -22.82 14.51 5.07
CA LEU A 61 -23.96 15.04 5.83
C LEU A 61 -25.30 14.77 5.13
N ASP A 62 -25.33 14.96 3.82
CA ASP A 62 -26.56 14.81 3.01
C ASP A 62 -26.95 13.33 2.84
N ASN A 63 -26.03 12.38 3.04
CA ASN A 63 -26.21 10.94 2.79
C ASN A 63 -26.02 10.05 4.03
N LYS A 64 -26.23 10.53 5.23
CA LYS A 64 -25.95 9.83 6.51
C LYS A 64 -26.56 8.41 6.65
N LYS A 65 -27.64 8.12 5.94
CA LYS A 65 -28.38 6.85 6.05
C LYS A 65 -28.02 5.85 4.92
N ILE A 66 -27.13 6.21 4.01
CA ILE A 66 -26.81 5.38 2.84
C ILE A 66 -25.41 4.81 3.00
N ILE A 67 -25.27 3.50 2.82
CA ILE A 67 -23.98 2.81 2.79
C ILE A 67 -23.49 2.79 1.34
N PHE A 68 -22.26 3.22 1.12
CA PHE A 68 -21.57 3.23 -0.16
C PHE A 68 -20.34 2.34 -0.09
N ASP A 69 -19.94 1.77 -1.22
CA ASP A 69 -18.75 0.91 -1.30
C ASP A 69 -17.45 1.71 -1.07
N ASP A 70 -17.44 2.97 -1.51
CA ASP A 70 -16.36 3.93 -1.27
C ASP A 70 -16.87 5.39 -1.32
N ASP A 71 -16.02 6.33 -0.91
CA ASP A 71 -16.37 7.75 -0.88
C ASP A 71 -16.60 8.36 -2.27
N SER A 72 -16.01 7.78 -3.32
CA SER A 72 -16.22 8.26 -4.69
C SER A 72 -17.66 8.03 -5.17
N ALA A 73 -18.34 7.03 -4.64
CA ALA A 73 -19.73 6.74 -4.97
C ALA A 73 -20.69 7.87 -4.54
N LEU A 74 -20.35 8.63 -3.49
CA LEU A 74 -21.08 9.82 -3.08
C LEU A 74 -21.12 10.90 -4.17
N PHE A 75 -20.06 11.02 -4.97
CA PHE A 75 -19.98 11.97 -6.06
C PHE A 75 -20.74 11.48 -7.30
N THR A 76 -20.55 10.23 -7.68
CA THR A 76 -21.19 9.66 -8.87
C THR A 76 -22.70 9.57 -8.73
N LYS A 77 -23.22 9.37 -7.52
CA LYS A 77 -24.66 9.41 -7.23
C LYS A 77 -25.30 10.73 -7.65
N ASP A 78 -24.63 11.85 -7.41
CA ASP A 78 -25.13 13.19 -7.71
C ASP A 78 -24.70 13.69 -9.11
N ASN A 79 -24.22 12.79 -9.98
CA ASN A 79 -23.62 13.10 -11.28
C ASN A 79 -22.42 14.03 -11.25
N ASP A 80 -21.78 14.19 -10.08
CA ASP A 80 -20.51 14.92 -9.97
C ASP A 80 -19.38 14.12 -10.62
N LYS A 81 -18.51 14.82 -11.33
CA LYS A 81 -17.40 14.17 -12.04
C LYS A 81 -16.28 13.78 -11.09
N VAL A 82 -15.99 12.49 -11.03
CA VAL A 82 -14.81 11.93 -10.36
C VAL A 82 -13.70 11.72 -11.39
N LEU A 83 -12.52 12.28 -11.15
CA LEU A 83 -11.38 12.08 -12.03
C LEU A 83 -10.66 10.78 -11.68
N GLY A 84 -10.64 9.83 -12.63
CA GLY A 84 -9.78 8.65 -12.55
C GLY A 84 -8.37 8.96 -13.02
N ILE A 85 -7.36 8.62 -12.22
CA ILE A 85 -5.94 8.67 -12.62
C ILE A 85 -5.37 7.27 -12.68
N ASN A 86 -4.27 7.07 -13.41
CA ASN A 86 -3.63 5.76 -13.48
C ASN A 86 -3.15 5.30 -12.10
N GLY A 87 -3.68 4.18 -11.65
CA GLY A 87 -3.25 3.47 -10.46
C GLY A 87 -2.00 2.62 -10.69
N SER A 88 -1.69 1.74 -9.76
CA SER A 88 -0.53 0.85 -9.83
C SER A 88 -0.87 -0.53 -9.29
N LYS A 89 -0.50 -1.59 -10.03
CA LYS A 89 -0.62 -2.99 -9.55
C LYS A 89 0.24 -3.25 -8.29
N LYS A 90 1.27 -2.44 -8.06
CA LYS A 90 2.09 -2.51 -6.83
C LYS A 90 1.38 -1.93 -5.60
N ASN A 91 0.29 -1.19 -5.79
CA ASN A 91 -0.51 -0.65 -4.70
C ASN A 91 -1.54 -1.69 -4.26
N LEU A 92 -1.05 -2.72 -3.59
CA LEU A 92 -1.86 -3.81 -3.06
C LEU A 92 -2.68 -3.33 -1.87
N LYS A 93 -3.97 -3.63 -1.87
CA LYS A 93 -4.84 -3.46 -0.70
C LYS A 93 -4.84 -4.79 0.05
N ILE A 94 -4.38 -4.80 1.28
CA ILE A 94 -4.42 -5.99 2.14
C ILE A 94 -5.81 -6.05 2.78
N THR A 95 -6.61 -7.01 2.35
CA THR A 95 -7.99 -7.23 2.83
C THR A 95 -8.15 -8.54 3.55
N ASP A 96 -7.32 -9.53 3.23
CA ASP A 96 -7.36 -10.85 3.83
C ASP A 96 -5.94 -11.39 4.13
N LYS A 97 -5.88 -12.62 4.66
CA LYS A 97 -4.61 -13.27 5.02
C LYS A 97 -3.77 -13.68 3.80
N GLU A 98 -4.40 -13.88 2.65
CA GLU A 98 -3.69 -14.25 1.42
C GLU A 98 -2.99 -13.03 0.84
N ASP A 99 -3.65 -11.87 0.82
CA ASP A 99 -3.04 -10.59 0.45
C ASP A 99 -1.81 -10.29 1.31
N LEU A 100 -1.89 -10.55 2.61
CA LEU A 100 -0.77 -10.36 3.53
C LEU A 100 0.42 -11.25 3.17
N LYS A 101 0.18 -12.54 2.88
CA LYS A 101 1.23 -13.48 2.46
C LYS A 101 1.91 -13.03 1.15
N ILE A 102 1.13 -12.55 0.18
CA ILE A 102 1.65 -12.01 -1.09
C ILE A 102 2.53 -10.79 -0.81
N PHE A 103 2.09 -9.89 0.06
CA PHE A 103 2.86 -8.72 0.45
C PHE A 103 4.16 -9.12 1.15
N GLU A 104 4.12 -10.02 2.13
CA GLU A 104 5.31 -10.52 2.84
C GLU A 104 6.30 -11.19 1.89
N SER A 105 5.81 -12.00 0.95
CA SER A 105 6.66 -12.63 -0.05
C SER A 105 7.37 -11.60 -0.94
N SER A 106 6.67 -10.50 -1.27
CA SER A 106 7.26 -9.41 -2.04
C SER A 106 8.35 -8.65 -1.29
N LEU A 107 8.28 -8.60 0.03
CA LEU A 107 9.31 -8.00 0.89
C LEU A 107 10.54 -8.90 1.02
N ARG A 108 10.31 -10.20 1.17
CA ARG A 108 11.40 -11.19 1.30
C ARG A 108 12.29 -11.32 0.06
N SER A 109 11.85 -10.85 -1.10
CA SER A 109 12.65 -10.85 -2.32
C SER A 109 13.81 -9.83 -2.33
N LYS A 110 13.87 -8.92 -1.34
CA LYS A 110 14.98 -7.99 -1.18
C LYS A 110 15.97 -8.55 -0.16
N ILE A 111 16.92 -9.34 -0.61
CA ILE A 111 18.03 -9.77 0.21
C ILE A 111 19.07 -8.65 0.18
N TYR A 112 19.40 -8.10 1.34
CA TYR A 112 20.47 -7.13 1.49
C TYR A 112 21.69 -7.84 2.02
N TYR A 113 22.84 -7.62 1.38
CA TYR A 113 24.13 -8.10 1.83
C TYR A 113 24.95 -6.93 2.32
N GLY A 114 25.62 -7.11 3.43
CA GLY A 114 26.59 -6.15 3.92
C GLY A 114 27.84 -6.90 4.39
N ILE A 115 29.00 -6.33 4.12
CA ILE A 115 30.28 -6.78 4.68
C ILE A 115 30.75 -5.67 5.57
N GLY A 116 30.97 -6.00 6.85
CA GLY A 116 31.64 -5.15 7.82
C GLY A 116 33.01 -5.72 8.14
N PHE A 117 33.97 -4.85 8.32
CA PHE A 117 35.32 -5.21 8.75
C PHE A 117 35.74 -4.26 9.88
N ASP A 118 36.21 -4.83 10.99
CA ASP A 118 36.71 -4.07 12.09
C ASP A 118 37.92 -4.78 12.74
N ILE A 119 38.85 -4.03 13.27
CA ILE A 119 40.07 -4.54 13.93
C ILE A 119 40.18 -3.96 15.32
N HIS A 120 40.13 -4.82 16.31
CA HIS A 120 40.34 -4.44 17.70
C HIS A 120 41.58 -5.07 18.26
N ARG A 121 42.32 -4.32 19.07
CA ARG A 121 43.44 -4.83 19.83
C ARG A 121 42.95 -5.72 20.98
N LEU A 122 43.50 -6.91 21.12
CA LEU A 122 43.24 -7.80 22.23
C LEU A 122 44.09 -7.40 23.44
N VAL A 123 43.46 -7.32 24.61
CA VAL A 123 44.11 -7.00 25.88
C VAL A 123 43.73 -8.02 26.94
N ALA A 124 44.67 -8.33 27.83
CA ALA A 124 44.47 -9.27 28.94
C ALA A 124 43.47 -8.71 29.99
N LYS A 125 42.81 -9.61 30.72
CA LYS A 125 41.90 -9.28 31.82
C LYS A 125 40.63 -8.54 31.40
N ARG A 126 40.27 -8.57 30.12
CA ARG A 126 39.03 -8.01 29.60
C ARG A 126 38.11 -9.13 29.05
N LYS A 127 36.82 -8.98 29.19
CA LYS A 127 35.85 -9.92 28.65
C LYS A 127 35.79 -9.77 27.14
N LEU A 128 35.66 -10.88 26.39
CA LEU A 128 35.46 -10.90 24.96
C LEU A 128 33.97 -11.04 24.67
N TYR A 129 33.44 -10.12 23.88
CA TYR A 129 32.11 -10.20 23.32
C TYR A 129 32.20 -10.16 21.77
N LEU A 130 31.48 -11.01 21.11
CA LEU A 130 31.34 -10.99 19.64
C LEU A 130 29.85 -11.09 19.30
N CYS A 131 29.32 -10.12 18.52
CA CYS A 131 27.90 -10.04 18.19
C CYS A 131 26.96 -10.14 19.41
N GLY A 132 27.35 -9.51 20.53
CA GLY A 132 26.60 -9.55 21.80
C GLY A 132 26.72 -10.85 22.60
N ILE A 133 27.49 -11.85 22.14
CA ILE A 133 27.71 -13.13 22.82
C ILE A 133 29.05 -13.09 23.55
N LYS A 134 29.01 -13.39 24.86
CA LYS A 134 30.23 -13.51 25.65
C LYS A 134 30.98 -14.79 25.27
N ILE A 135 32.26 -14.62 24.92
CA ILE A 135 33.20 -15.72 24.62
C ILE A 135 34.13 -15.92 25.83
N GLU A 136 34.34 -17.16 26.25
CA GLU A 136 35.32 -17.46 27.26
C GLU A 136 36.74 -17.31 26.71
N SER A 137 37.44 -16.29 27.18
CA SER A 137 38.80 -15.97 26.73
C SER A 137 39.57 -15.25 27.87
N SER A 138 40.88 -15.42 27.93
CA SER A 138 41.79 -14.67 28.81
C SER A 138 42.05 -13.25 28.26
N PHE A 139 41.64 -12.95 27.03
CA PHE A 139 41.79 -11.65 26.36
C PHE A 139 40.43 -11.15 25.92
N GLY A 140 40.24 -9.85 25.88
CA GLY A 140 39.07 -9.19 25.30
C GLY A 140 39.47 -8.02 24.41
N THR A 141 38.53 -7.54 23.60
CA THR A 141 38.75 -6.41 22.69
C THR A 141 38.90 -5.08 23.43
N LEU A 142 39.83 -4.25 22.97
CA LEU A 142 39.95 -2.86 23.39
C LEU A 142 39.19 -1.98 22.39
N GLY A 143 37.94 -1.64 22.73
CA GLY A 143 37.06 -0.83 21.90
C GLY A 143 35.82 -0.40 22.69
N HIS A 144 34.99 0.44 22.08
CA HIS A 144 33.74 0.94 22.66
C HIS A 144 32.51 0.45 21.90
N SER A 145 32.69 -0.24 20.77
CA SER A 145 31.64 -0.85 19.95
C SER A 145 31.89 -2.34 19.80
N ASP A 146 31.01 -3.16 20.31
CA ASP A 146 30.99 -4.62 20.11
C ASP A 146 29.66 -4.98 19.46
#